data_8ff31173fbc41b5c3f0db8c68d8e958a
#
_entry.id   8ff31173fbc41b5c3f0db8c68d8e958a
#
_cell.length_a   1.000
_cell.length_b   1.000
_cell.length_c   1.000
_cell.angle_alpha   90.00
_cell.angle_beta   90.00
_cell.angle_gamma   90.00
#
_symmetry.space_group_name_H-M   'P 1'
#
loop_
_entity.id
_entity.type
_entity.pdbx_description
1 polymer ?
#
loop_
_entity_poly.entity_id
_entity_poly.type
_entity_poly.pdbx_seq_one_letter_code
_entity_poly.pdbx_strand_id
1 'polypeptide(L)'
;MRFDATRFGTTDPKGGRPSLAPLHHGENIERTIMGQLNAGIVPVTPFQQNCTILFDMDDKHGVVVDPGGDIDKVLAALKDNAISAGAIWITHGHIDHAGGAMELKEALGVEIIGPHEADRMLLDNLENQGERYGIAGVRNCVPDRFLTEGETVSFGSHLFEVLHCPGHAPGHVVYYNRAAKFAHVGDVLFRGSIGRTDLPGGDHAALIASIKDKLLPLGDDIGFICGHGPGGRFGEERRSNPFLT
;
A
#
# COMPACT_ATOMS: atom_id res chain seq x y z
N MET A 1 -5.16 -4.15 -18.83
CA MET A 1 -4.06 -3.22 -18.47
C MET A 1 -3.04 -4.00 -17.64
N ARG A 2 -1.75 -3.92 -17.88
CA ARG A 2 -0.76 -4.53 -17.00
C ARG A 2 -0.37 -3.49 -15.95
N PHE A 3 -0.54 -3.82 -14.68
CA PHE A 3 -0.01 -3.02 -13.59
C PHE A 3 1.47 -3.37 -13.45
N ASP A 4 2.35 -2.40 -13.61
CA ASP A 4 3.80 -2.57 -13.49
C ASP A 4 4.28 -1.69 -12.33
N ALA A 5 4.76 -2.33 -11.25
CA ALA A 5 5.32 -1.63 -10.11
C ALA A 5 6.80 -1.37 -10.36
N THR A 6 7.19 -0.11 -10.40
CA THR A 6 8.58 0.30 -10.54
C THR A 6 9.24 0.48 -9.18
N ARG A 7 10.46 -0.07 -8.99
CA ARG A 7 11.32 0.30 -7.87
C ARG A 7 12.00 1.62 -8.18
N PHE A 8 11.86 2.60 -7.30
CA PHE A 8 12.67 3.81 -7.36
C PHE A 8 14.09 3.48 -6.88
N GLY A 9 15.01 3.30 -7.83
CA GLY A 9 16.43 3.13 -7.57
C GLY A 9 17.21 4.34 -8.09
N THR A 10 18.40 4.57 -7.58
CA THR A 10 19.30 5.66 -7.94
C THR A 10 19.52 5.71 -9.46
N THR A 11 19.38 6.89 -10.03
CA THR A 11 19.43 7.21 -11.45
C THR A 11 20.68 6.76 -12.19
N ASP A 12 20.49 6.09 -13.34
CA ASP A 12 21.51 5.99 -14.40
C ASP A 12 21.10 6.91 -15.57
N PRO A 13 21.95 7.84 -16.03
CA PRO A 13 21.58 8.86 -16.99
C PRO A 13 21.92 8.46 -18.43
N LYS A 14 21.02 7.75 -19.15
CA LYS A 14 21.09 7.71 -20.63
C LYS A 14 19.66 7.62 -21.22
N GLY A 15 19.31 8.69 -21.93
CA GLY A 15 18.02 8.93 -22.52
C GLY A 15 17.72 8.18 -23.81
N GLY A 16 16.43 8.07 -24.10
CA GLY A 16 15.86 7.66 -25.38
C GLY A 16 14.36 7.88 -25.36
N ARG A 17 13.83 8.92 -26.07
CA ARG A 17 12.40 9.15 -26.26
C ARG A 17 11.87 8.33 -27.44
N PRO A 18 10.72 7.68 -27.35
CA PRO A 18 9.98 7.20 -28.52
C PRO A 18 8.93 8.24 -28.98
N SER A 19 8.84 8.37 -30.28
CA SER A 19 7.98 9.23 -31.07
C SER A 19 6.51 8.78 -31.09
N LEU A 20 5.59 9.75 -30.97
CA LEU A 20 4.14 9.54 -31.12
C LEU A 20 3.67 9.88 -32.55
N ALA A 21 2.91 8.99 -33.14
CA ALA A 21 2.18 9.21 -34.40
C ALA A 21 0.72 9.61 -34.12
N PRO A 22 0.05 10.42 -35.00
CA PRO A 22 -1.25 11.03 -34.72
C PRO A 22 -2.43 10.09 -35.01
N LEU A 23 -3.47 10.15 -34.17
CA LEU A 23 -4.74 9.45 -34.36
C LEU A 23 -5.85 10.39 -34.81
N HIS A 24 -6.70 9.85 -35.71
CA HIS A 24 -7.81 10.49 -36.38
C HIS A 24 -9.05 10.75 -35.49
N HIS A 25 -9.81 11.78 -35.84
CA HIS A 25 -11.02 12.28 -35.17
C HIS A 25 -12.24 11.37 -35.34
N GLY A 26 -13.07 11.33 -34.30
CA GLY A 26 -14.51 11.12 -34.36
C GLY A 26 -15.06 10.14 -33.36
N GLU A 27 -15.55 10.65 -32.25
CA GLU A 27 -16.80 10.31 -31.56
C GLU A 27 -16.73 10.85 -30.12
N ASN A 28 -17.59 11.82 -29.79
CA ASN A 28 -17.79 12.37 -28.45
C ASN A 28 -18.49 11.32 -27.59
N ILE A 29 -17.70 10.50 -26.89
CA ILE A 29 -18.09 9.87 -25.65
C ILE A 29 -17.32 10.63 -24.58
N GLU A 30 -17.99 11.21 -23.60
CA GLU A 30 -17.35 11.67 -22.36
C GLU A 30 -16.61 10.48 -21.74
N ARG A 31 -15.41 10.22 -22.21
CA ARG A 31 -14.42 9.43 -21.49
C ARG A 31 -14.06 10.30 -20.28
N THR A 32 -14.67 10.00 -19.13
CA THR A 32 -14.02 10.29 -17.86
C THR A 32 -12.60 9.74 -18.02
N ILE A 33 -11.65 10.63 -18.23
CA ILE A 33 -10.23 10.26 -18.35
C ILE A 33 -9.86 9.79 -16.95
N MET A 34 -10.00 8.49 -16.72
CA MET A 34 -9.39 7.87 -15.54
C MET A 34 -7.89 7.90 -15.81
N GLY A 35 -7.17 8.67 -15.01
CA GLY A 35 -5.72 8.71 -15.05
C GLY A 35 -5.12 7.32 -14.89
N GLN A 36 -3.89 7.14 -15.31
CA GLN A 36 -3.22 5.85 -15.21
C GLN A 36 -2.64 5.67 -13.80
N LEU A 37 -3.26 4.78 -12.99
CA LEU A 37 -2.71 4.39 -11.69
C LEU A 37 -1.34 3.72 -11.85
N ASN A 38 -0.38 4.18 -11.06
CA ASN A 38 0.96 3.59 -10.97
C ASN A 38 1.40 3.44 -9.50
N ALA A 39 2.44 2.66 -9.26
CA ALA A 39 3.03 2.47 -7.95
C ALA A 39 4.55 2.52 -8.01
N GLY A 40 5.14 3.24 -7.07
CA GLY A 40 6.56 3.19 -6.77
C GLY A 40 6.80 2.53 -5.41
N ILE A 41 7.83 1.70 -5.28
CA ILE A 41 8.19 1.05 -4.02
C ILE A 41 9.50 1.63 -3.53
N VAL A 42 9.49 2.09 -2.27
CA VAL A 42 10.67 2.55 -1.52
C VAL A 42 10.90 1.57 -0.37
N PRO A 43 11.89 0.66 -0.46
CA PRO A 43 12.20 -0.21 0.67
C PRO A 43 12.72 0.60 1.85
N VAL A 44 12.05 0.48 3.00
CA VAL A 44 12.36 1.23 4.21
C VAL A 44 12.60 0.29 5.39
N THR A 45 13.22 0.81 6.44
CA THR A 45 13.55 0.11 7.68
C THR A 45 14.52 -1.06 7.51
N PRO A 46 15.14 -1.57 8.58
CA PRO A 46 15.92 -2.82 8.51
C PRO A 46 15.10 -4.04 8.07
N PHE A 47 13.76 -3.97 8.16
CA PHE A 47 12.84 -5.03 7.73
C PHE A 47 12.60 -5.05 6.22
N GLN A 48 13.14 -4.06 5.46
CA GLN A 48 12.96 -3.93 4.00
C GLN A 48 11.47 -3.91 3.61
N GLN A 49 10.67 -3.20 4.42
CA GLN A 49 9.25 -3.02 4.16
C GLN A 49 9.06 -2.19 2.88
N ASN A 50 8.05 -2.50 2.10
CA ASN A 50 7.71 -1.86 0.84
C ASN A 50 6.82 -0.62 1.08
N CYS A 51 7.38 0.50 1.59
CA CYS A 51 6.65 1.75 1.56
C CYS A 51 6.23 2.05 0.11
N THR A 52 4.94 2.15 -0.13
CA THR A 52 4.41 2.24 -1.50
C THR A 52 3.87 3.63 -1.79
N ILE A 53 4.30 4.25 -2.89
CA ILE A 53 3.74 5.50 -3.40
C ILE A 53 2.79 5.15 -4.53
N LEU A 54 1.47 5.29 -4.30
CA LEU A 54 0.44 5.15 -5.34
C LEU A 54 0.17 6.53 -5.93
N PHE A 55 0.19 6.65 -7.26
CA PHE A 55 0.03 7.94 -7.92
C PHE A 55 -0.58 7.83 -9.31
N ASP A 56 -1.18 8.90 -9.76
CA ASP A 56 -1.62 9.07 -11.13
C ASP A 56 -0.45 9.49 -12.02
N MET A 57 -0.31 8.86 -13.18
CA MET A 57 0.78 9.16 -14.12
C MET A 57 0.63 10.53 -14.79
N ASP A 58 -0.59 11.01 -14.92
CA ASP A 58 -0.89 12.23 -15.70
C ASP A 58 -0.69 13.49 -14.84
N ASP A 59 -1.28 13.55 -13.65
CA ASP A 59 -1.24 14.73 -12.77
C ASP A 59 -0.24 14.63 -11.62
N LYS A 60 0.36 13.45 -11.42
CA LYS A 60 1.33 13.17 -10.35
C LYS A 60 0.77 13.34 -8.93
N HIS A 61 -0.56 13.34 -8.80
CA HIS A 61 -1.19 13.31 -7.48
C HIS A 61 -1.25 11.88 -6.95
N GLY A 62 -1.04 11.70 -5.64
CA GLY A 62 -0.97 10.35 -5.07
C GLY A 62 -1.08 10.29 -3.57
N VAL A 63 -0.77 9.12 -3.02
CA VAL A 63 -0.72 8.83 -1.59
C VAL A 63 0.49 7.98 -1.25
N VAL A 64 0.96 8.08 -0.01
CA VAL A 64 1.99 7.17 0.52
C VAL A 64 1.32 6.11 1.39
N VAL A 65 1.59 4.84 1.11
CA VAL A 65 1.06 3.71 1.89
C VAL A 65 2.19 3.13 2.74
N ASP A 66 1.93 2.99 4.03
CA ASP A 66 2.82 2.37 5.02
C ASP A 66 4.24 2.98 5.07
N PRO A 67 4.40 4.25 5.44
CA PRO A 67 5.71 4.85 5.65
C PRO A 67 6.32 4.40 6.98
N GLY A 68 6.88 3.20 7.02
CA GLY A 68 7.38 2.56 8.25
C GLY A 68 8.64 3.22 8.85
N GLY A 69 9.39 3.97 8.04
CA GLY A 69 10.62 4.67 8.45
C GLY A 69 11.41 5.18 7.26
N ASP A 70 12.67 5.57 7.49
CA ASP A 70 13.55 6.12 6.44
C ASP A 70 12.89 7.27 5.65
N ILE A 71 12.20 8.18 6.33
CA ILE A 71 11.30 9.18 5.71
C ILE A 71 12.03 10.08 4.71
N ASP A 72 13.30 10.36 4.92
CA ASP A 72 14.13 11.08 3.95
C ASP A 72 14.16 10.40 2.57
N LYS A 73 14.19 9.06 2.53
CA LYS A 73 14.14 8.30 1.27
C LYS A 73 12.78 8.43 0.59
N VAL A 74 11.69 8.43 1.37
CA VAL A 74 10.33 8.59 0.86
C VAL A 74 10.15 10.00 0.29
N LEU A 75 10.59 11.03 1.02
CA LEU A 75 10.54 12.43 0.57
C LEU A 75 11.40 12.65 -0.69
N ALA A 76 12.57 12.05 -0.75
CA ALA A 76 13.42 12.10 -1.95
C ALA A 76 12.72 11.45 -3.15
N ALA A 77 12.09 10.27 -2.97
CA ALA A 77 11.37 9.58 -4.03
C ALA A 77 10.18 10.40 -4.56
N LEU A 78 9.41 11.04 -3.67
CA LEU A 78 8.32 11.96 -4.05
C LEU A 78 8.85 13.12 -4.88
N LYS A 79 9.91 13.78 -4.40
CA LYS A 79 10.54 14.94 -5.06
C LYS A 79 11.12 14.58 -6.43
N ASP A 80 11.90 13.51 -6.51
CA ASP A 80 12.61 13.11 -7.74
C ASP A 80 11.64 12.70 -8.87
N ASN A 81 10.45 12.24 -8.51
CA ASN A 81 9.39 11.85 -9.45
C ASN A 81 8.30 12.92 -9.62
N ALA A 82 8.46 14.09 -8.99
CA ALA A 82 7.52 15.21 -8.99
C ALA A 82 6.10 14.78 -8.53
N ILE A 83 6.01 13.85 -7.54
CA ILE A 83 4.74 13.34 -7.03
C ILE A 83 4.30 14.20 -5.84
N SER A 84 3.03 14.63 -5.86
CA SER A 84 2.36 15.33 -4.76
C SER A 84 1.50 14.34 -3.97
N ALA A 85 1.93 13.95 -2.79
CA ALA A 85 1.14 13.08 -1.92
C ALA A 85 0.13 13.90 -1.12
N GLY A 86 -1.16 13.56 -1.24
CA GLY A 86 -2.27 14.23 -0.55
C GLY A 86 -2.73 13.54 0.74
N ALA A 87 -2.27 12.34 1.01
CA ALA A 87 -2.58 11.60 2.24
C ALA A 87 -1.55 10.50 2.50
N ILE A 88 -1.55 10.00 3.73
CA ILE A 88 -0.84 8.78 4.16
C ILE A 88 -1.90 7.73 4.46
N TRP A 89 -1.77 6.54 3.88
CA TRP A 89 -2.64 5.40 4.16
C TRP A 89 -1.88 4.35 4.95
N ILE A 90 -2.49 3.79 5.99
CA ILE A 90 -1.88 2.75 6.82
C ILE A 90 -2.69 1.47 6.68
N THR A 91 -2.02 0.35 6.37
CA THR A 91 -2.67 -0.95 6.29
C THR A 91 -2.88 -1.56 7.67
N HIS A 92 -1.89 -1.45 8.56
CA HIS A 92 -1.95 -1.98 9.92
C HIS A 92 -0.91 -1.32 10.86
N GLY A 93 -1.04 -1.59 12.17
CA GLY A 93 -0.31 -0.88 13.22
C GLY A 93 1.06 -1.44 13.60
N HIS A 94 1.74 -2.24 12.78
CA HIS A 94 3.11 -2.66 13.09
C HIS A 94 4.13 -1.56 12.78
N ILE A 95 5.24 -1.59 13.51
CA ILE A 95 6.25 -0.53 13.50
C ILE A 95 6.84 -0.26 12.12
N ASP A 96 7.10 -1.28 11.35
CA ASP A 96 7.70 -1.18 10.02
C ASP A 96 6.72 -0.70 8.94
N HIS A 97 5.42 -0.54 9.28
CA HIS A 97 4.37 0.06 8.44
C HIS A 97 3.97 1.46 8.92
N ALA A 98 3.85 1.67 10.22
CA ALA A 98 3.33 2.92 10.78
C ALA A 98 4.39 3.79 11.50
N GLY A 99 5.61 3.28 11.71
CA GLY A 99 6.62 3.92 12.57
C GLY A 99 7.10 5.29 12.10
N GLY A 100 7.09 5.58 10.81
CA GLY A 100 7.46 6.87 10.23
C GLY A 100 6.27 7.77 9.86
N ALA A 101 5.03 7.31 10.09
CA ALA A 101 3.83 8.02 9.62
C ALA A 101 3.69 9.43 10.21
N MET A 102 3.98 9.61 11.48
CA MET A 102 3.89 10.93 12.12
C MET A 102 4.94 11.91 11.59
N GLU A 103 6.15 11.43 11.33
CA GLU A 103 7.22 12.26 10.74
C GLU A 103 6.84 12.68 9.31
N LEU A 104 6.34 11.75 8.50
CA LEU A 104 5.90 12.07 7.14
C LEU A 104 4.70 13.01 7.12
N LYS A 105 3.73 12.84 8.05
CA LYS A 105 2.59 13.75 8.22
C LYS A 105 3.04 15.17 8.46
N GLU A 106 3.99 15.37 9.36
CA GLU A 106 4.54 16.71 9.67
C GLU A 106 5.28 17.30 8.47
N ALA A 107 6.07 16.49 7.77
CA ALA A 107 6.84 16.94 6.61
C ALA A 107 5.95 17.38 5.43
N LEU A 108 4.83 16.70 5.21
CA LEU A 108 3.94 16.95 4.06
C LEU A 108 2.72 17.81 4.42
N GLY A 109 2.32 17.88 5.70
CA GLY A 109 1.10 18.56 6.14
C GLY A 109 -0.18 17.86 5.69
N VAL A 110 -0.19 16.51 5.62
CA VAL A 110 -1.30 15.68 5.13
C VAL A 110 -1.89 14.80 6.22
N GLU A 111 -3.09 14.26 5.98
CA GLU A 111 -3.77 13.36 6.91
C GLU A 111 -3.21 11.94 6.88
N ILE A 112 -3.27 11.25 8.04
CA ILE A 112 -3.08 9.80 8.17
C ILE A 112 -4.46 9.15 8.20
N ILE A 113 -4.73 8.23 7.27
CA ILE A 113 -6.00 7.52 7.10
C ILE A 113 -5.76 6.02 7.26
N GLY A 114 -6.56 5.36 8.11
CA GLY A 114 -6.40 3.95 8.46
C GLY A 114 -5.38 3.72 9.57
N PRO A 115 -5.23 2.48 9.98
CA PRO A 115 -5.96 1.28 9.58
C PRO A 115 -7.39 1.22 10.15
N HIS A 116 -7.94 0.02 10.42
CA HIS A 116 -9.15 -0.14 11.23
C HIS A 116 -8.84 0.11 12.71
N GLU A 117 -9.83 0.60 13.48
CA GLU A 117 -9.67 0.98 14.89
C GLU A 117 -9.18 -0.17 15.79
N ALA A 118 -9.39 -1.41 15.41
CA ALA A 118 -8.89 -2.57 16.15
C ALA A 118 -7.36 -2.59 16.30
N ASP A 119 -6.61 -1.85 15.47
CA ASP A 119 -5.16 -1.71 15.57
C ASP A 119 -4.71 -0.54 16.47
N ARG A 120 -5.62 0.18 17.09
CA ARG A 120 -5.27 1.30 18.00
C ARG A 120 -4.21 0.90 19.03
N MET A 121 -4.36 -0.27 19.64
CA MET A 121 -3.40 -0.76 20.63
C MET A 121 -1.98 -0.95 20.08
N LEU A 122 -1.84 -1.28 18.79
CA LEU A 122 -0.54 -1.42 18.13
C LEU A 122 0.05 -0.04 17.84
N LEU A 123 -0.76 0.89 17.32
CA LEU A 123 -0.37 2.26 17.02
C LEU A 123 0.02 3.07 18.25
N ASP A 124 -0.70 2.88 19.37
CA ASP A 124 -0.41 3.52 20.66
C ASP A 124 0.86 2.94 21.35
N ASN A 125 1.44 1.87 20.81
CA ASN A 125 2.60 1.16 21.38
C ASN A 125 3.83 1.15 20.45
N LEU A 126 3.85 1.98 19.41
CA LEU A 126 4.96 2.02 18.44
C LEU A 126 6.29 2.47 19.07
N GLU A 127 6.26 3.43 19.99
CA GLU A 127 7.46 3.89 20.70
C GLU A 127 8.13 2.73 21.46
N ASN A 128 7.37 1.94 22.20
CA ASN A 128 7.89 0.76 22.89
C ASN A 128 8.40 -0.33 21.92
N GLN A 129 7.75 -0.47 20.75
CA GLN A 129 8.24 -1.35 19.69
C GLN A 129 9.59 -0.82 19.16
N GLY A 130 9.72 0.50 18.95
CA GLY A 130 10.96 1.16 18.54
C GLY A 130 12.10 0.86 19.50
N GLU A 131 11.89 1.05 20.80
CA GLU A 131 12.87 0.73 21.84
C GLU A 131 13.28 -0.74 21.80
N ARG A 132 12.32 -1.66 21.69
CA ARG A 132 12.54 -3.09 21.66
C ARG A 132 13.36 -3.56 20.46
N TYR A 133 13.16 -2.94 19.29
CA TYR A 133 13.87 -3.27 18.05
C TYR A 133 15.09 -2.38 17.78
N GLY A 134 15.37 -1.43 18.68
CA GLY A 134 16.49 -0.49 18.52
C GLY A 134 16.32 0.49 17.37
N ILE A 135 15.08 0.84 17.02
CA ILE A 135 14.73 1.81 15.98
C ILE A 135 14.46 3.16 16.65
N ALA A 136 15.36 4.12 16.45
CA ALA A 136 15.22 5.43 17.03
C ALA A 136 14.21 6.31 16.27
N GLY A 137 13.61 7.29 16.97
CA GLY A 137 12.76 8.31 16.36
C GLY A 137 11.32 7.87 16.08
N VAL A 138 10.97 6.61 16.38
CA VAL A 138 9.60 6.12 16.26
C VAL A 138 8.70 6.81 17.27
N ARG A 139 7.53 7.22 16.84
CA ARG A 139 6.48 7.80 17.69
C ARG A 139 5.19 7.02 17.54
N ASN A 140 4.37 7.03 18.61
CA ASN A 140 3.01 6.49 18.53
C ASN A 140 2.23 7.20 17.43
N CYS A 141 1.51 6.44 16.63
CA CYS A 141 0.78 6.98 15.48
C CYS A 141 -0.68 7.25 15.86
N VAL A 142 -1.12 8.49 15.63
CA VAL A 142 -2.51 8.89 15.82
C VAL A 142 -3.12 9.21 14.46
N PRO A 143 -3.86 8.28 13.87
CA PRO A 143 -4.56 8.53 12.61
C PRO A 143 -5.60 9.64 12.76
N ASP A 144 -5.76 10.46 11.73
CA ASP A 144 -6.84 11.45 11.67
C ASP A 144 -8.20 10.75 11.45
N ARG A 145 -8.17 9.57 10.81
CA ARG A 145 -9.37 8.75 10.59
C ARG A 145 -9.04 7.26 10.55
N PHE A 146 -9.76 6.47 11.31
CA PHE A 146 -9.80 5.01 11.13
C PHE A 146 -10.73 4.63 9.99
N LEU A 147 -10.56 3.42 9.47
CA LEU A 147 -11.34 2.88 8.35
C LEU A 147 -12.18 1.69 8.81
N THR A 148 -13.32 1.50 8.13
CA THR A 148 -14.21 0.34 8.35
C THR A 148 -14.39 -0.46 7.06
N GLU A 149 -14.86 -1.71 7.19
CA GLU A 149 -15.19 -2.58 6.07
C GLU A 149 -16.14 -1.91 5.09
N GLY A 150 -15.83 -1.96 3.81
CA GLY A 150 -16.67 -1.44 2.74
C GLY A 150 -16.60 0.07 2.52
N GLU A 151 -15.86 0.82 3.35
CA GLU A 151 -15.57 2.22 3.06
C GLU A 151 -14.76 2.37 1.78
N THR A 152 -14.68 3.59 1.28
CA THR A 152 -13.83 3.94 0.16
C THR A 152 -12.88 5.08 0.51
N VAL A 153 -11.67 5.01 -0.01
CA VAL A 153 -10.68 6.09 -0.01
C VAL A 153 -10.27 6.40 -1.43
N SER A 154 -9.84 7.61 -1.70
CA SER A 154 -9.48 8.02 -3.07
C SER A 154 -8.39 9.08 -3.12
N PHE A 155 -7.70 9.12 -4.24
CA PHE A 155 -6.93 10.28 -4.67
C PHE A 155 -7.18 10.51 -6.17
N GLY A 156 -7.40 11.75 -6.56
CA GLY A 156 -7.83 12.07 -7.92
C GLY A 156 -9.04 11.24 -8.35
N SER A 157 -8.95 10.55 -9.49
CA SER A 157 -10.00 9.67 -10.02
C SER A 157 -9.89 8.21 -9.53
N HIS A 158 -8.88 7.88 -8.73
CA HIS A 158 -8.62 6.52 -8.27
C HIS A 158 -9.36 6.21 -6.98
N LEU A 159 -10.39 5.36 -7.07
CA LEU A 159 -11.20 4.91 -5.93
C LEU A 159 -10.72 3.53 -5.46
N PHE A 160 -10.53 3.38 -4.16
CA PHE A 160 -10.15 2.12 -3.51
C PHE A 160 -11.21 1.72 -2.50
N GLU A 161 -11.70 0.48 -2.61
CA GLU A 161 -12.53 -0.17 -1.60
C GLU A 161 -11.65 -0.64 -0.44
N VAL A 162 -12.11 -0.45 0.78
CA VAL A 162 -11.43 -0.90 2.00
C VAL A 162 -11.99 -2.25 2.41
N LEU A 163 -11.12 -3.25 2.52
CA LEU A 163 -11.46 -4.57 3.04
C LEU A 163 -10.77 -4.76 4.38
N HIS A 164 -11.53 -4.96 5.45
CA HIS A 164 -10.98 -5.32 6.76
C HIS A 164 -10.57 -6.78 6.74
N CYS A 165 -9.27 -7.05 6.80
CA CYS A 165 -8.67 -8.38 6.66
C CYS A 165 -7.84 -8.73 7.91
N PRO A 166 -8.48 -9.00 9.06
CA PRO A 166 -7.78 -9.33 10.29
C PRO A 166 -7.06 -10.66 10.20
N GLY A 167 -6.07 -10.85 11.11
CA GLY A 167 -5.39 -12.11 11.30
C GLY A 167 -3.87 -11.97 11.42
N HIS A 168 -3.21 -11.15 10.61
CA HIS A 168 -1.84 -10.70 10.85
C HIS A 168 -1.81 -9.63 11.95
N ALA A 169 -2.68 -8.64 11.82
CA ALA A 169 -3.01 -7.65 12.85
C ALA A 169 -4.54 -7.55 12.95
N PRO A 170 -5.10 -7.19 14.11
CA PRO A 170 -6.57 -7.20 14.30
C PRO A 170 -7.29 -6.13 13.47
N GLY A 171 -6.63 -5.03 13.18
CA GLY A 171 -7.18 -3.92 12.39
C GLY A 171 -6.67 -3.84 10.96
N HIS A 172 -6.02 -4.88 10.45
CA HIS A 172 -5.44 -4.84 9.11
C HIS A 172 -6.48 -4.56 8.03
N VAL A 173 -6.21 -3.60 7.14
CA VAL A 173 -7.03 -3.28 5.96
C VAL A 173 -6.26 -3.48 4.66
N VAL A 174 -6.99 -3.82 3.61
CA VAL A 174 -6.51 -3.94 2.23
C VAL A 174 -7.17 -2.86 1.39
N TYR A 175 -6.43 -2.23 0.52
CA TYR A 175 -6.90 -1.21 -0.41
C TYR A 175 -7.06 -1.83 -1.81
N TYR A 176 -8.30 -1.99 -2.26
CA TYR A 176 -8.63 -2.62 -3.54
C TYR A 176 -9.14 -1.61 -4.57
N ASN A 177 -8.43 -1.48 -5.70
CA ASN A 177 -8.88 -0.70 -6.86
C ASN A 177 -9.43 -1.65 -7.93
N ARG A 178 -10.76 -1.67 -8.05
CA ARG A 178 -11.48 -2.53 -8.99
C ARG A 178 -11.14 -2.22 -10.45
N ALA A 179 -11.05 -0.93 -10.79
CA ALA A 179 -10.81 -0.49 -12.16
C ALA A 179 -9.41 -0.86 -12.67
N ALA A 180 -8.41 -0.76 -11.81
CA ALA A 180 -7.03 -1.14 -12.12
C ALA A 180 -6.77 -2.65 -11.92
N LYS A 181 -7.72 -3.41 -11.33
CA LYS A 181 -7.53 -4.80 -10.92
C LYS A 181 -6.28 -4.97 -10.06
N PHE A 182 -6.19 -4.14 -9.04
CA PHE A 182 -5.03 -4.00 -8.18
C PHE A 182 -5.44 -3.96 -6.71
N ALA A 183 -4.66 -4.60 -5.84
CA ALA A 183 -4.79 -4.50 -4.40
C ALA A 183 -3.45 -4.19 -3.73
N HIS A 184 -3.44 -3.29 -2.74
CA HIS A 184 -2.37 -3.19 -1.77
C HIS A 184 -2.78 -4.00 -0.55
N VAL A 185 -2.12 -5.15 -0.34
CA VAL A 185 -2.57 -6.15 0.63
C VAL A 185 -1.82 -6.09 1.97
N GLY A 186 -0.86 -5.16 2.12
CA GLY A 186 -0.01 -5.13 3.32
C GLY A 186 0.56 -6.51 3.62
N ASP A 187 0.41 -6.95 4.84
CA ASP A 187 0.94 -8.24 5.33
C ASP A 187 -0.10 -9.35 5.45
N VAL A 188 -1.18 -9.27 4.67
CA VAL A 188 -2.19 -10.35 4.59
C VAL A 188 -1.71 -11.49 3.71
N LEU A 189 -1.23 -11.20 2.51
CA LEU A 189 -0.86 -12.18 1.51
C LEU A 189 0.48 -11.81 0.85
N PHE A 190 1.37 -12.79 0.76
CA PHE A 190 2.65 -12.68 0.08
C PHE A 190 2.73 -13.68 -1.08
N ARG A 191 3.66 -13.44 -1.99
CA ARG A 191 3.93 -14.39 -3.06
C ARG A 191 4.45 -15.72 -2.49
N GLY A 192 3.61 -16.76 -2.55
CA GLY A 192 3.91 -18.10 -2.02
C GLY A 192 3.88 -18.19 -0.48
N SER A 193 3.35 -17.17 0.22
CA SER A 193 3.27 -17.15 1.68
C SER A 193 2.08 -16.31 2.16
N ILE A 194 1.91 -16.22 3.47
CA ILE A 194 0.92 -15.37 4.15
C ILE A 194 1.58 -14.63 5.31
N GLY A 195 0.91 -13.63 5.86
CA GLY A 195 1.35 -12.91 7.06
C GLY A 195 1.54 -13.87 8.25
N ARG A 196 2.50 -13.54 9.12
CA ARG A 196 2.65 -14.24 10.40
C ARG A 196 1.49 -13.91 11.33
N THR A 197 1.17 -14.83 12.23
CA THR A 197 0.03 -14.69 13.15
C THR A 197 0.41 -14.94 14.60
N ASP A 198 1.69 -14.94 14.91
CA ASP A 198 2.26 -15.20 16.24
C ASP A 198 2.59 -13.91 17.03
N LEU A 199 2.30 -12.73 16.45
CA LEU A 199 2.44 -11.44 17.13
C LEU A 199 1.16 -11.08 17.92
N PRO A 200 1.22 -10.12 18.86
CA PRO A 200 0.05 -9.71 19.63
C PRO A 200 -1.13 -9.29 18.74
N GLY A 201 -2.28 -9.92 18.94
CA GLY A 201 -3.48 -9.71 18.14
C GLY A 201 -3.57 -10.58 16.89
N GLY A 202 -2.55 -11.41 16.61
CA GLY A 202 -2.56 -12.33 15.46
C GLY A 202 -3.53 -13.50 15.66
N ASP A 203 -4.17 -13.92 14.55
CA ASP A 203 -5.12 -15.05 14.48
C ASP A 203 -5.01 -15.73 13.11
N HIS A 204 -4.49 -16.95 13.10
CA HIS A 204 -4.28 -17.70 11.86
C HIS A 204 -5.60 -18.04 11.14
N ALA A 205 -6.62 -18.42 11.89
CA ALA A 205 -7.91 -18.78 11.29
C ALA A 205 -8.58 -17.54 10.66
N ALA A 206 -8.51 -16.40 11.33
CA ALA A 206 -9.01 -15.14 10.80
C ALA A 206 -8.22 -14.70 9.53
N LEU A 207 -6.90 -14.89 9.50
CA LEU A 207 -6.08 -14.56 8.34
C LEU A 207 -6.47 -15.42 7.12
N ILE A 208 -6.59 -16.73 7.31
CA ILE A 208 -7.02 -17.64 6.23
C ILE A 208 -8.41 -17.28 5.73
N ALA A 209 -9.36 -16.97 6.62
CA ALA A 209 -10.70 -16.51 6.25
C ALA A 209 -10.63 -15.18 5.48
N SER A 210 -9.85 -14.21 5.93
CA SER A 210 -9.64 -12.93 5.24
C SER A 210 -9.16 -13.14 3.80
N ILE A 211 -8.21 -14.06 3.59
CA ILE A 211 -7.70 -14.36 2.24
C ILE A 211 -8.74 -15.10 1.41
N LYS A 212 -9.29 -16.22 1.93
CA LYS A 212 -10.17 -17.11 1.16
C LYS A 212 -11.53 -16.52 0.87
N ASP A 213 -12.09 -15.76 1.82
CA ASP A 213 -13.47 -15.28 1.74
C ASP A 213 -13.58 -13.84 1.21
N LYS A 214 -12.49 -13.04 1.32
CA LYS A 214 -12.51 -11.64 0.88
C LYS A 214 -11.58 -11.36 -0.30
N LEU A 215 -10.30 -11.80 -0.27
CA LEU A 215 -9.35 -11.45 -1.34
C LEU A 215 -9.51 -12.34 -2.58
N LEU A 216 -9.47 -13.65 -2.42
CA LEU A 216 -9.54 -14.55 -3.56
C LEU A 216 -10.83 -14.41 -4.39
N PRO A 217 -12.03 -14.15 -3.82
CA PRO A 217 -13.25 -13.92 -4.61
C PRO A 217 -13.24 -12.69 -5.51
N LEU A 218 -12.31 -11.73 -5.31
CA LEU A 218 -12.18 -10.54 -6.16
C LEU A 218 -11.79 -10.88 -7.60
N GLY A 219 -11.07 -12.01 -7.81
CA GLY A 219 -10.73 -12.51 -9.14
C GLY A 219 -9.27 -12.94 -9.29
N ASP A 220 -9.04 -13.89 -10.18
CA ASP A 220 -7.70 -14.45 -10.42
C ASP A 220 -6.74 -13.48 -11.14
N ASP A 221 -7.27 -12.48 -11.82
CA ASP A 221 -6.51 -11.48 -12.58
C ASP A 221 -6.10 -10.24 -11.76
N ILE A 222 -6.45 -10.21 -10.46
CA ILE A 222 -6.04 -9.14 -9.55
C ILE A 222 -4.55 -9.26 -9.25
N GLY A 223 -3.80 -8.19 -9.56
CA GLY A 223 -2.41 -8.03 -9.14
C GLY A 223 -2.33 -7.42 -7.75
N PHE A 224 -1.29 -7.73 -6.98
CA PHE A 224 -1.11 -7.12 -5.67
C PHE A 224 0.34 -6.69 -5.39
N ILE A 225 0.45 -5.65 -4.56
CA ILE A 225 1.67 -5.28 -3.82
C ILE A 225 1.44 -5.67 -2.36
N CYS A 226 2.46 -6.23 -1.72
CA CYS A 226 2.46 -6.60 -0.30
C CYS A 226 3.53 -5.83 0.47
N GLY A 227 3.45 -5.88 1.79
CA GLY A 227 4.37 -5.15 2.67
C GLY A 227 5.83 -5.58 2.55
N HIS A 228 6.11 -6.81 2.15
CA HIS A 228 7.48 -7.33 2.01
C HIS A 228 7.66 -8.14 0.74
N GLY A 229 8.85 -7.99 0.12
CA GLY A 229 9.24 -8.78 -1.04
C GLY A 229 8.45 -8.47 -2.32
N PRO A 230 8.40 -9.40 -3.27
CA PRO A 230 7.74 -9.18 -4.55
C PRO A 230 6.22 -9.31 -4.44
N GLY A 231 5.50 -8.51 -5.23
CA GLY A 231 4.07 -8.67 -5.45
C GLY A 231 3.72 -9.94 -6.23
N GLY A 232 2.43 -10.21 -6.40
CA GLY A 232 1.91 -11.41 -7.05
C GLY A 232 0.56 -11.20 -7.72
N ARG A 233 -0.14 -12.31 -7.96
CA ARG A 233 -1.51 -12.33 -8.47
C ARG A 233 -2.37 -13.30 -7.66
N PHE A 234 -3.60 -12.94 -7.35
CA PHE A 234 -4.49 -13.80 -6.55
C PHE A 234 -4.70 -15.18 -7.17
N GLY A 235 -4.80 -15.27 -8.50
CA GLY A 235 -4.93 -16.55 -9.17
C GLY A 235 -3.70 -17.45 -9.09
N GLU A 236 -2.51 -16.90 -8.99
CA GLU A 236 -1.28 -17.66 -8.75
C GLU A 236 -1.27 -18.20 -7.32
N GLU A 237 -1.58 -17.36 -6.36
CA GLU A 237 -1.63 -17.71 -4.93
C GLU A 237 -2.72 -18.75 -4.65
N ARG A 238 -3.90 -18.63 -5.26
CA ARG A 238 -4.98 -19.63 -5.17
C ARG A 238 -4.50 -21.03 -5.58
N ARG A 239 -3.66 -21.12 -6.62
CA ARG A 239 -3.22 -22.40 -7.19
C ARG A 239 -2.01 -23.00 -6.52
N SER A 240 -1.11 -22.18 -6.01
CA SER A 240 0.24 -22.65 -5.62
C SER A 240 0.72 -22.19 -4.24
N ASN A 241 -0.04 -21.35 -3.54
CA ASN A 241 0.35 -20.92 -2.20
C ASN A 241 0.14 -22.08 -1.21
N PRO A 242 1.21 -22.58 -0.55
CA PRO A 242 1.12 -23.78 0.31
C PRO A 242 0.28 -23.57 1.59
N PHE A 243 -0.06 -22.34 1.94
CA PHE A 243 -0.92 -22.01 3.08
C PHE A 243 -2.41 -21.99 2.71
N LEU A 244 -2.74 -21.98 1.42
CA LEU A 244 -4.11 -21.83 0.92
C LEU A 244 -4.64 -23.11 0.21
N THR A 245 -3.77 -24.05 -0.10
CA THR A 245 -4.08 -25.33 -0.74
C THR A 245 -4.35 -26.43 0.27
#